data_040df2fd479340ffb3c907bbf3c24766
#
_entry.id   040df2fd479340ffb3c907bbf3c24766
#
_cell.length_a   1.000
_cell.length_b   1.000
_cell.length_c   1.000
_cell.angle_alpha   90.00
_cell.angle_beta   90.00
_cell.angle_gamma   90.00
#
_symmetry.space_group_name_H-M   'P 1'
#
loop_
_entity.id
_entity.type
_entity.pdbx_description
1 polymer ?
#
loop_
_entity_poly.entity_id
_entity_poly.type
_entity_poly.pdbx_seq_one_letter_code
_entity_poly.pdbx_strand_id
1 'polypeptide(L)'
;MTIRLRRTAPASWRPSTMKSVRAPEPASSLRSVAPGPRSALIDHPSPSPPVCPRVSIIVPIRDEAAGLEALVADLLSQDYSGLAEILFVDGGSLDGTRERLGALAVRDARVRVILNERRGTAAGINLAMGAATGEVVMRVDAHARYRADVVRVCVEALLRTGAGGVGSIARPRASAQTLVARAIVAAHLSPLGIGVAKFRRAGAEGWAATAWNGCYWRHVVDQVGPMREDLPRNEDNDFNARVRALGYGVWVTSAAHAYYRPRETLGDLWRQYRGNGQGIAMTLFENPAALGPHHFAPLILVSTLATLAALAPTWSAAAWALASLLAVYGAALLVATWLAAWRCDGVEERESASWLTLPALPAVLATLHVAYGFGTLEGLLGLGRARARRLLPGRGAVRTRVEESR
;
A
#
# COMPACT_ATOMS: atom_id res chain seq x y z
N MET A 1 -43.29 -4.53 8.94
CA MET A 1 -43.58 -4.80 7.52
C MET A 1 -42.27 -5.30 6.87
N THR A 2 -42.16 -6.62 6.78
CA THR A 2 -40.89 -7.31 6.48
C THR A 2 -40.79 -7.50 4.97
N ILE A 3 -39.93 -6.74 4.29
CA ILE A 3 -39.68 -6.88 2.85
C ILE A 3 -38.64 -7.99 2.66
N ARG A 4 -39.08 -9.14 2.15
CA ARG A 4 -38.18 -10.20 1.64
C ARG A 4 -37.61 -9.75 0.27
N LEU A 5 -36.34 -9.39 0.19
CA LEU A 5 -35.65 -9.24 -1.06
C LEU A 5 -35.35 -10.61 -1.66
N ARG A 6 -35.82 -10.84 -2.86
CA ARG A 6 -35.53 -12.03 -3.69
C ARG A 6 -34.02 -12.03 -4.00
N ARG A 7 -33.36 -13.13 -3.64
CA ARG A 7 -31.98 -13.46 -4.07
C ARG A 7 -32.01 -13.75 -5.57
N THR A 8 -31.49 -12.84 -6.38
CA THR A 8 -30.96 -13.19 -7.70
C THR A 8 -29.49 -13.46 -7.50
N ALA A 9 -29.04 -14.71 -7.68
CA ALA A 9 -27.66 -15.11 -7.62
C ALA A 9 -26.92 -14.44 -8.77
N PRO A 10 -25.76 -13.81 -8.54
CA PRO A 10 -24.89 -13.39 -9.61
C PRO A 10 -24.31 -14.62 -10.30
N ALA A 11 -24.22 -14.54 -11.62
CA ALA A 11 -23.65 -15.59 -12.47
C ALA A 11 -22.30 -16.04 -11.91
N SER A 12 -22.16 -17.33 -11.64
CA SER A 12 -20.94 -17.98 -11.18
C SER A 12 -19.84 -17.80 -12.22
N TRP A 13 -18.84 -17.00 -11.90
CA TRP A 13 -17.59 -16.96 -12.63
C TRP A 13 -16.91 -18.34 -12.50
N ARG A 14 -16.83 -19.08 -13.61
CA ARG A 14 -16.08 -20.33 -13.67
C ARG A 14 -14.65 -20.01 -14.10
N PRO A 15 -13.62 -20.47 -13.36
CA PRO A 15 -12.26 -20.34 -13.84
C PRO A 15 -12.08 -21.18 -15.10
N SER A 16 -11.73 -20.55 -16.21
CA SER A 16 -11.21 -21.23 -17.39
C SER A 16 -9.90 -21.93 -17.00
N THR A 17 -9.80 -23.20 -17.34
CA THR A 17 -8.65 -24.07 -17.10
C THR A 17 -7.32 -23.38 -17.43
N MET A 18 -6.50 -23.15 -16.38
CA MET A 18 -5.11 -22.73 -16.51
C MET A 18 -4.35 -23.78 -17.34
N LYS A 19 -3.92 -23.41 -18.56
CA LYS A 19 -2.84 -24.10 -19.24
C LYS A 19 -1.56 -23.80 -18.46
N SER A 20 -0.89 -24.87 -18.02
CA SER A 20 0.40 -24.80 -17.33
C SER A 20 1.42 -24.07 -18.21
N VAL A 21 1.80 -22.86 -17.81
CA VAL A 21 2.95 -22.15 -18.37
C VAL A 21 4.18 -22.71 -17.68
N ARG A 22 5.06 -23.38 -18.47
CA ARG A 22 6.37 -23.84 -18.02
C ARG A 22 7.15 -22.65 -17.45
N ALA A 23 7.76 -22.85 -16.26
CA ALA A 23 8.69 -21.90 -15.66
C ALA A 23 9.88 -21.66 -16.61
N PRO A 24 10.32 -20.42 -16.80
CA PRO A 24 11.57 -20.14 -17.50
C PRO A 24 12.77 -20.55 -16.65
N GLU A 25 13.79 -21.11 -17.32
CA GLU A 25 15.07 -21.49 -16.71
C GLU A 25 15.78 -20.28 -16.06
N PRO A 26 16.61 -20.48 -15.02
CA PRO A 26 17.31 -19.40 -14.36
C PRO A 26 18.41 -18.81 -15.24
N ALA A 27 18.21 -17.58 -15.71
CA ALA A 27 19.23 -16.80 -16.37
C ALA A 27 20.26 -16.27 -15.35
N SER A 28 21.47 -16.79 -15.42
CA SER A 28 22.66 -16.27 -14.75
C SER A 28 23.05 -14.94 -15.40
N SER A 29 22.92 -13.84 -14.71
CA SER A 29 23.79 -12.64 -14.67
C SER A 29 23.05 -11.46 -14.02
N LEU A 30 23.49 -11.11 -12.83
CA LEU A 30 23.16 -9.82 -12.18
C LEU A 30 23.83 -8.69 -13.00
N ARG A 31 23.09 -8.09 -13.91
CA ARG A 31 23.44 -6.79 -14.48
C ARG A 31 22.61 -5.71 -13.78
N SER A 32 23.28 -4.70 -13.28
CA SER A 32 22.70 -3.47 -12.73
C SER A 32 21.72 -2.88 -13.75
N VAL A 33 20.45 -2.77 -13.39
CA VAL A 33 19.43 -2.13 -14.23
C VAL A 33 19.56 -0.62 -14.05
N ALA A 34 20.35 0.00 -14.93
CA ALA A 34 20.20 1.41 -15.26
C ALA A 34 18.81 1.61 -15.91
N PRO A 35 18.15 2.79 -15.79
CA PRO A 35 16.90 3.04 -16.49
C PRO A 35 17.16 2.90 -18.00
N GLY A 36 16.68 1.81 -18.55
CA GLY A 36 16.86 1.47 -19.97
C GLY A 36 16.11 2.43 -20.87
N PRO A 37 16.56 2.53 -22.14
CA PRO A 37 15.93 3.34 -23.16
C PRO A 37 14.50 2.88 -23.38
N ARG A 38 13.66 3.79 -23.86
CA ARG A 38 12.26 3.59 -24.31
C ARG A 38 12.08 2.21 -24.94
N SER A 39 11.73 1.22 -24.14
CA SER A 39 11.27 -0.05 -24.64
C SER A 39 9.99 0.22 -25.41
N ALA A 40 9.92 -0.24 -26.65
CA ALA A 40 8.79 -0.10 -27.52
C ALA A 40 7.51 -0.39 -26.74
N LEU A 41 6.67 0.62 -26.57
CA LEU A 41 5.30 0.44 -26.09
C LEU A 41 4.69 -0.60 -27.04
N ILE A 42 4.33 -1.76 -26.51
CA ILE A 42 3.57 -2.72 -27.28
C ILE A 42 2.28 -1.98 -27.65
N ASP A 43 2.07 -1.77 -28.93
CA ASP A 43 0.84 -1.18 -29.47
C ASP A 43 -0.31 -2.13 -29.18
N HIS A 44 -0.87 -2.02 -27.99
CA HIS A 44 -2.17 -2.62 -27.72
C HIS A 44 -3.19 -1.72 -28.42
N PRO A 45 -4.04 -2.27 -29.31
CA PRO A 45 -5.13 -1.50 -29.89
C PRO A 45 -6.14 -1.18 -28.79
N SER A 46 -5.87 -0.11 -28.05
CA SER A 46 -6.82 0.46 -27.11
C SER A 46 -7.82 1.30 -27.92
N PRO A 47 -9.12 1.18 -27.67
CA PRO A 47 -10.09 2.13 -28.21
C PRO A 47 -9.64 3.54 -27.85
N SER A 48 -9.81 4.49 -28.77
CA SER A 48 -9.50 5.90 -28.50
C SER A 48 -10.13 6.30 -27.18
N PRO A 49 -9.36 6.81 -26.20
CA PRO A 49 -9.91 7.13 -24.89
C PRO A 49 -11.02 8.18 -25.03
N PRO A 50 -12.15 8.03 -24.32
CA PRO A 50 -13.21 9.02 -24.35
C PRO A 50 -12.68 10.35 -23.79
N VAL A 51 -13.20 11.46 -24.31
CA VAL A 51 -12.79 12.82 -23.90
C VAL A 51 -13.06 13.06 -22.40
N CYS A 52 -14.10 12.42 -21.84
CA CYS A 52 -14.45 12.47 -20.41
C CYS A 52 -14.86 11.08 -19.94
N PRO A 53 -13.89 10.20 -19.59
CA PRO A 53 -14.20 8.85 -19.17
C PRO A 53 -14.98 8.82 -17.86
N ARG A 54 -15.93 7.90 -17.74
CA ARG A 54 -16.67 7.68 -16.50
C ARG A 54 -15.77 7.10 -15.43
N VAL A 55 -15.80 7.68 -14.23
CA VAL A 55 -14.98 7.26 -13.09
C VAL A 55 -15.82 6.61 -12.02
N SER A 56 -15.41 5.42 -11.56
CA SER A 56 -15.86 4.82 -10.30
C SER A 56 -14.78 5.00 -9.23
N ILE A 57 -15.12 5.68 -8.14
CA ILE A 57 -14.26 5.75 -6.97
C ILE A 57 -14.55 4.53 -6.09
N ILE A 58 -13.51 3.82 -5.64
CA ILE A 58 -13.61 2.68 -4.74
C ILE A 58 -12.96 2.98 -3.41
N VAL A 59 -13.66 2.76 -2.30
CA VAL A 59 -13.27 3.14 -0.95
C VAL A 59 -13.40 1.93 -0.01
N PRO A 60 -12.33 1.15 0.22
CA PRO A 60 -12.35 0.18 1.30
C PRO A 60 -12.39 0.94 2.64
N ILE A 61 -13.36 0.62 3.49
CA ILE A 61 -13.59 1.33 4.75
C ILE A 61 -13.87 0.37 5.89
N ARG A 62 -13.38 0.70 7.09
CA ARG A 62 -13.69 0.00 8.32
C ARG A 62 -13.41 0.88 9.53
N ASP A 63 -14.43 1.02 10.39
CA ASP A 63 -14.35 1.76 11.65
C ASP A 63 -13.82 3.21 11.47
N GLU A 64 -14.48 3.97 10.57
CA GLU A 64 -14.10 5.35 10.18
C GLU A 64 -15.25 6.36 10.42
N ALA A 65 -16.16 6.08 11.34
CA ALA A 65 -17.34 6.93 11.58
C ALA A 65 -16.99 8.40 11.88
N ALA A 66 -15.85 8.64 12.56
CA ALA A 66 -15.45 10.00 12.96
C ALA A 66 -15.07 10.91 11.78
N GLY A 67 -14.56 10.35 10.66
CA GLY A 67 -14.12 11.10 9.49
C GLY A 67 -15.03 10.98 8.28
N LEU A 68 -16.09 10.17 8.39
CA LEU A 68 -16.89 9.71 7.25
C LEU A 68 -17.58 10.84 6.49
N GLU A 69 -18.28 11.75 7.19
CA GLU A 69 -19.01 12.84 6.56
C GLU A 69 -18.07 13.76 5.76
N ALA A 70 -16.90 14.03 6.33
CA ALA A 70 -15.90 14.87 5.68
C ALA A 70 -15.31 14.19 4.44
N LEU A 71 -15.04 12.88 4.51
CA LEU A 71 -14.59 12.08 3.36
C LEU A 71 -15.64 12.08 2.24
N VAL A 72 -16.91 11.79 2.58
CA VAL A 72 -17.99 11.75 1.59
C VAL A 72 -18.19 13.11 0.96
N ALA A 73 -18.14 14.20 1.74
CA ALA A 73 -18.20 15.56 1.22
C ALA A 73 -17.07 15.86 0.24
N ASP A 74 -15.81 15.49 0.57
CA ASP A 74 -14.66 15.64 -0.33
C ASP A 74 -14.88 14.89 -1.65
N LEU A 75 -15.39 13.66 -1.61
CA LEU A 75 -15.56 12.81 -2.78
C LEU A 75 -16.76 13.26 -3.64
N LEU A 76 -17.85 13.75 -3.04
CA LEU A 76 -19.01 14.25 -3.77
C LEU A 76 -18.77 15.63 -4.39
N SER A 77 -17.82 16.41 -3.83
CA SER A 77 -17.44 17.75 -4.33
C SER A 77 -16.36 17.74 -5.40
N GLN A 78 -16.01 16.58 -5.96
CA GLN A 78 -15.01 16.52 -7.03
C GLN A 78 -15.48 17.28 -8.27
N ASP A 79 -14.59 18.12 -8.85
CA ASP A 79 -14.83 18.98 -10.00
C ASP A 79 -14.75 18.23 -11.35
N TYR A 80 -15.13 16.96 -11.34
CA TYR A 80 -15.08 16.09 -12.51
C TYR A 80 -16.47 15.59 -12.91
N SER A 81 -16.95 16.02 -14.07
CA SER A 81 -18.31 15.72 -14.55
C SER A 81 -18.55 14.23 -14.85
N GLY A 82 -17.48 13.48 -15.13
CA GLY A 82 -17.54 12.04 -15.38
C GLY A 82 -17.58 11.16 -14.10
N LEU A 83 -17.67 11.74 -12.89
CA LEU A 83 -17.80 10.95 -11.66
C LEU A 83 -19.15 10.23 -11.65
N ALA A 84 -19.12 8.92 -11.90
CA ALA A 84 -20.30 8.09 -12.04
C ALA A 84 -20.81 7.54 -10.69
N GLU A 85 -19.91 7.10 -9.83
CA GLU A 85 -20.27 6.44 -8.56
C GLU A 85 -19.11 6.44 -7.57
N ILE A 86 -19.45 6.27 -6.28
CA ILE A 86 -18.53 6.09 -5.16
C ILE A 86 -18.96 4.82 -4.43
N LEU A 87 -18.12 3.79 -4.50
CA LEU A 87 -18.38 2.46 -3.94
C LEU A 87 -17.66 2.33 -2.59
N PHE A 88 -18.37 2.49 -1.48
CA PHE A 88 -17.86 2.21 -0.17
C PHE A 88 -17.98 0.72 0.13
N VAL A 89 -16.87 0.07 0.46
CA VAL A 89 -16.83 -1.35 0.77
C VAL A 89 -16.51 -1.54 2.23
N ASP A 90 -17.57 -1.76 3.03
CA ASP A 90 -17.48 -1.88 4.47
C ASP A 90 -16.95 -3.25 4.91
N GLY A 91 -15.78 -3.24 5.57
CA GLY A 91 -15.10 -4.41 6.13
C GLY A 91 -15.68 -4.91 7.46
N GLY A 92 -16.95 -4.66 7.74
CA GLY A 92 -17.64 -5.06 8.97
C GLY A 92 -17.36 -4.09 10.11
N SER A 93 -17.62 -2.81 9.88
CA SER A 93 -17.51 -1.74 10.88
C SER A 93 -18.46 -1.94 12.06
N LEU A 94 -18.02 -1.55 13.26
CA LEU A 94 -18.76 -1.67 14.53
C LEU A 94 -19.00 -0.32 15.23
N ASP A 95 -18.50 0.78 14.64
CA ASP A 95 -18.52 2.14 15.23
C ASP A 95 -19.65 3.04 14.68
N GLY A 96 -20.58 2.48 13.89
CA GLY A 96 -21.68 3.23 13.25
C GLY A 96 -21.35 3.71 11.83
N THR A 97 -20.19 3.38 11.29
CA THR A 97 -19.79 3.72 9.89
C THR A 97 -20.82 3.23 8.88
N ARG A 98 -21.28 1.98 9.00
CA ARG A 98 -22.22 1.35 8.05
C ARG A 98 -23.57 2.05 8.03
N GLU A 99 -24.13 2.33 9.19
CA GLU A 99 -25.42 3.01 9.34
C GLU A 99 -25.39 4.39 8.71
N ARG A 100 -24.31 5.14 8.94
CA ARG A 100 -24.10 6.47 8.34
C ARG A 100 -23.93 6.40 6.84
N LEU A 101 -23.17 5.43 6.31
CA LEU A 101 -23.06 5.19 4.87
C LEU A 101 -24.41 4.86 4.23
N GLY A 102 -25.23 4.03 4.89
CA GLY A 102 -26.58 3.73 4.43
C GLY A 102 -27.45 4.99 4.31
N ALA A 103 -27.39 5.88 5.31
CA ALA A 103 -28.11 7.16 5.27
C ALA A 103 -27.61 8.09 4.16
N LEU A 104 -26.31 8.10 3.87
CA LEU A 104 -25.70 8.90 2.79
C LEU A 104 -26.08 8.35 1.41
N ALA A 105 -26.13 7.04 1.23
CA ALA A 105 -26.56 6.39 -0.02
C ALA A 105 -28.03 6.68 -0.38
N VAL A 106 -28.88 6.97 0.62
CA VAL A 106 -30.27 7.42 0.36
C VAL A 106 -30.31 8.86 -0.16
N ARG A 107 -29.34 9.70 0.22
CA ARG A 107 -29.29 11.13 -0.13
C ARG A 107 -28.65 11.39 -1.48
N ASP A 108 -27.68 10.57 -1.91
CA ASP A 108 -27.00 10.74 -3.19
C ASP A 108 -26.86 9.38 -3.89
N ALA A 109 -27.49 9.26 -5.05
CA ALA A 109 -27.52 8.02 -5.83
C ALA A 109 -26.15 7.57 -6.34
N ARG A 110 -25.14 8.44 -6.33
CA ARG A 110 -23.75 8.06 -6.66
C ARG A 110 -23.09 7.25 -5.55
N VAL A 111 -23.57 7.37 -4.31
CA VAL A 111 -23.02 6.62 -3.15
C VAL A 111 -23.64 5.24 -3.11
N ARG A 112 -22.80 4.21 -3.16
CA ARG A 112 -23.19 2.82 -3.05
C ARG A 112 -22.39 2.14 -1.95
N VAL A 113 -23.04 1.25 -1.18
CA VAL A 113 -22.42 0.54 -0.06
C VAL A 113 -22.42 -0.95 -0.33
N ILE A 114 -21.27 -1.58 -0.22
CA ILE A 114 -21.05 -3.02 -0.42
C ILE A 114 -20.51 -3.60 0.90
N LEU A 115 -21.06 -4.71 1.35
CA LEU A 115 -20.54 -5.43 2.52
C LEU A 115 -19.41 -6.38 2.10
N ASN A 116 -18.25 -6.25 2.77
CA ASN A 116 -17.14 -7.16 2.64
C ASN A 116 -17.10 -8.13 3.84
N GLU A 117 -17.75 -9.27 3.72
CA GLU A 117 -17.79 -10.31 4.77
C GLU A 117 -16.38 -10.87 5.08
N ARG A 118 -15.46 -10.85 4.12
CA ARG A 118 -14.09 -11.32 4.27
C ARG A 118 -13.17 -10.33 5.03
N ARG A 119 -13.62 -9.10 5.23
CA ARG A 119 -13.00 -8.05 6.04
C ARG A 119 -11.59 -7.60 5.60
N GLY A 120 -10.95 -8.30 4.65
CA GLY A 120 -9.63 -7.92 4.11
C GLY A 120 -9.71 -6.73 3.16
N THR A 121 -8.69 -5.87 3.15
CA THR A 121 -8.63 -4.70 2.24
C THR A 121 -8.64 -5.13 0.77
N ALA A 122 -7.80 -6.08 0.38
CA ALA A 122 -7.75 -6.60 -0.99
C ALA A 122 -9.09 -7.21 -1.43
N ALA A 123 -9.76 -7.97 -0.53
CA ALA A 123 -11.09 -8.54 -0.79
C ALA A 123 -12.14 -7.43 -1.03
N GLY A 124 -12.09 -6.36 -0.23
CA GLY A 124 -12.95 -5.20 -0.41
C GLY A 124 -12.71 -4.50 -1.74
N ILE A 125 -11.47 -4.27 -2.10
CA ILE A 125 -11.10 -3.66 -3.39
C ILE A 125 -11.59 -4.54 -4.55
N ASN A 126 -11.42 -5.87 -4.48
CA ASN A 126 -11.88 -6.80 -5.51
C ASN A 126 -13.40 -6.76 -5.69
N LEU A 127 -14.16 -6.72 -4.58
CA LEU A 127 -15.61 -6.55 -4.62
C LEU A 127 -16.01 -5.25 -5.31
N ALA A 128 -15.34 -4.13 -4.96
CA ALA A 128 -15.61 -2.84 -5.59
C ALA A 128 -15.22 -2.82 -7.07
N MET A 129 -14.06 -3.37 -7.43
CA MET A 129 -13.61 -3.50 -8.82
C MET A 129 -14.63 -4.28 -9.66
N GLY A 130 -15.18 -5.38 -9.11
CA GLY A 130 -16.23 -6.17 -9.79
C GLY A 130 -17.57 -5.46 -9.95
N ALA A 131 -17.89 -4.53 -9.04
CA ALA A 131 -19.15 -3.77 -9.02
C ALA A 131 -19.08 -2.42 -9.74
N ALA A 132 -17.85 -1.93 -10.02
CA ALA A 132 -17.60 -0.64 -10.66
C ALA A 132 -18.07 -0.66 -12.13
N THR A 133 -18.65 0.45 -12.58
CA THR A 133 -19.20 0.61 -13.94
C THR A 133 -18.43 1.62 -14.78
N GLY A 134 -17.50 2.34 -14.17
CA GLY A 134 -16.68 3.36 -14.84
C GLY A 134 -15.61 2.78 -15.75
N GLU A 135 -15.24 3.54 -16.77
CA GLU A 135 -14.10 3.26 -17.67
C GLU A 135 -12.75 3.45 -16.98
N VAL A 136 -12.78 4.19 -15.87
CA VAL A 136 -11.65 4.41 -14.96
C VAL A 136 -12.09 4.02 -13.56
N VAL A 137 -11.22 3.31 -12.85
CA VAL A 137 -11.40 2.94 -11.44
C VAL A 137 -10.35 3.65 -10.61
N MET A 138 -10.77 4.43 -9.63
CA MET A 138 -9.87 5.15 -8.73
C MET A 138 -10.04 4.62 -7.30
N ARG A 139 -8.98 4.03 -6.74
CA ARG A 139 -8.93 3.68 -5.32
C ARG A 139 -8.61 4.92 -4.49
N VAL A 140 -9.33 5.11 -3.40
CA VAL A 140 -9.03 6.11 -2.37
C VAL A 140 -9.07 5.47 -0.98
N ASP A 141 -8.27 6.00 -0.06
CA ASP A 141 -8.19 5.51 1.31
C ASP A 141 -9.18 6.27 2.21
N ALA A 142 -9.90 5.56 3.09
CA ALA A 142 -10.96 6.15 3.92
C ALA A 142 -10.45 7.14 4.97
N HIS A 143 -9.19 7.01 5.41
CA HIS A 143 -8.57 7.89 6.42
C HIS A 143 -7.77 9.05 5.80
N ALA A 144 -8.14 9.47 4.58
CA ALA A 144 -7.52 10.59 3.88
C ALA A 144 -8.56 11.68 3.55
N ARG A 145 -8.07 12.88 3.23
CA ARG A 145 -8.84 14.05 2.80
C ARG A 145 -8.41 14.41 1.38
N TYR A 146 -9.37 14.71 0.55
CA TYR A 146 -9.18 14.89 -0.89
C TYR A 146 -9.56 16.29 -1.32
N ARG A 147 -8.72 16.90 -2.17
CA ARG A 147 -9.06 18.14 -2.85
C ARG A 147 -10.12 17.89 -3.93
N ALA A 148 -10.88 18.89 -4.26
CA ALA A 148 -11.94 18.79 -5.27
C ALA A 148 -11.41 18.44 -6.69
N ASP A 149 -10.14 18.67 -6.98
CA ASP A 149 -9.53 18.49 -8.30
C ASP A 149 -8.81 17.14 -8.49
N VAL A 150 -8.75 16.28 -7.46
CA VAL A 150 -7.92 15.06 -7.48
C VAL A 150 -8.34 14.10 -8.59
N VAL A 151 -9.64 13.87 -8.77
CA VAL A 151 -10.15 12.96 -9.81
C VAL A 151 -9.82 13.51 -11.19
N ARG A 152 -10.14 14.78 -11.47
CA ARG A 152 -9.89 15.44 -12.75
C ARG A 152 -8.41 15.39 -13.10
N VAL A 153 -7.53 15.79 -12.19
CA VAL A 153 -6.07 15.82 -12.42
C VAL A 153 -5.51 14.41 -12.67
N CYS A 154 -5.99 13.39 -11.97
CA CYS A 154 -5.55 12.02 -12.22
C CYS A 154 -6.02 11.51 -13.59
N VAL A 155 -7.25 11.80 -14.00
CA VAL A 155 -7.77 11.43 -15.33
C VAL A 155 -7.04 12.17 -16.44
N GLU A 156 -6.81 13.48 -16.30
CA GLU A 156 -6.01 14.26 -17.25
C GLU A 156 -4.59 13.70 -17.41
N ALA A 157 -3.98 13.25 -16.29
CA ALA A 157 -2.67 12.62 -16.34
C ALA A 157 -2.72 11.24 -17.04
N LEU A 158 -3.78 10.42 -16.84
CA LEU A 158 -3.99 9.17 -17.60
C LEU A 158 -4.06 9.43 -19.11
N LEU A 159 -4.88 10.41 -19.51
CA LEU A 159 -5.07 10.78 -20.92
C LEU A 159 -3.79 11.34 -21.54
N ARG A 160 -3.10 12.22 -20.84
CA ARG A 160 -1.87 12.89 -21.30
C ARG A 160 -0.69 11.95 -21.44
N THR A 161 -0.53 11.01 -20.51
CA THR A 161 0.68 10.16 -20.44
C THR A 161 0.54 8.82 -21.13
N GLY A 162 -0.69 8.37 -21.41
CA GLY A 162 -0.95 7.00 -21.88
C GLY A 162 -0.62 5.93 -20.83
N ALA A 163 -0.48 6.30 -19.55
CA ALA A 163 -0.21 5.36 -18.48
C ALA A 163 -1.39 4.40 -18.27
N GLY A 164 -1.10 3.17 -17.88
CA GLY A 164 -2.13 2.22 -17.43
C GLY A 164 -2.73 2.59 -16.08
N GLY A 165 -1.95 3.30 -15.25
CA GLY A 165 -2.38 3.80 -13.96
C GLY A 165 -1.66 5.08 -13.54
N VAL A 166 -2.36 5.95 -12.80
CA VAL A 166 -1.83 7.20 -12.25
C VAL A 166 -2.06 7.23 -10.73
N GLY A 167 -1.06 7.66 -9.98
CA GLY A 167 -1.17 7.92 -8.55
C GLY A 167 -0.99 9.39 -8.19
N SER A 168 -1.52 9.77 -7.03
CA SER A 168 -1.36 11.10 -6.43
C SER A 168 -0.22 11.13 -5.41
N ILE A 169 0.16 12.33 -4.96
CA ILE A 169 1.11 12.51 -3.87
C ILE A 169 0.42 12.33 -2.51
N ALA A 170 1.00 11.48 -1.68
CA ALA A 170 0.56 11.26 -0.30
C ALA A 170 1.20 12.31 0.63
N ARG A 171 0.41 13.19 1.23
CA ARG A 171 0.86 14.18 2.20
C ARG A 171 0.45 13.77 3.61
N PRO A 172 1.40 13.43 4.50
CA PRO A 172 1.07 13.11 5.88
C PRO A 172 0.65 14.37 6.64
N ARG A 173 -0.45 14.27 7.43
CA ARG A 173 -0.91 15.33 8.33
C ARG A 173 -1.35 14.72 9.65
N ALA A 174 -0.75 15.15 10.77
CA ALA A 174 -1.15 14.70 12.09
C ALA A 174 -2.46 15.38 12.52
N SER A 175 -3.31 14.63 13.22
CA SER A 175 -4.47 15.19 13.93
C SER A 175 -4.07 15.63 15.34
N ALA A 176 -3.26 14.79 16.01
CA ALA A 176 -2.75 15.12 17.36
C ALA A 176 -1.57 16.09 17.27
N GLN A 177 -1.57 17.06 18.17
CA GLN A 177 -0.51 18.07 18.29
C GLN A 177 0.63 17.61 19.20
N THR A 178 0.80 16.29 19.39
CA THR A 178 1.89 15.74 20.21
C THR A 178 3.22 15.80 19.48
N LEU A 179 4.30 15.89 20.25
CA LEU A 179 5.66 15.88 19.73
C LEU A 179 5.96 14.63 18.87
N VAL A 180 5.48 13.46 19.31
CA VAL A 180 5.65 12.20 18.60
C VAL A 180 4.86 12.18 17.28
N ALA A 181 3.60 12.62 17.27
CA ALA A 181 2.78 12.65 16.06
C ALA A 181 3.40 13.57 14.99
N ARG A 182 3.90 14.74 15.37
CA ARG A 182 4.61 15.66 14.47
C ARG A 182 5.93 15.06 13.98
N ALA A 183 6.71 14.41 14.86
CA ALA A 183 7.95 13.74 14.47
C ALA A 183 7.68 12.57 13.49
N ILE A 184 6.55 11.87 13.63
CA ILE A 184 6.13 10.83 12.68
C ILE A 184 5.83 11.46 11.31
N VAL A 185 5.13 12.60 11.24
CA VAL A 185 4.93 13.32 9.96
C VAL A 185 6.27 13.71 9.35
N ALA A 186 7.19 14.28 10.12
CA ALA A 186 8.53 14.64 9.65
C ALA A 186 9.32 13.41 9.14
N ALA A 187 9.22 12.27 9.82
CA ALA A 187 9.83 11.02 9.37
C ALA A 187 9.25 10.54 8.04
N HIS A 188 7.94 10.70 7.82
CA HIS A 188 7.30 10.34 6.56
C HIS A 188 7.71 11.24 5.38
N LEU A 189 8.12 12.46 5.64
CA LEU A 189 8.65 13.41 4.64
C LEU A 189 10.17 13.28 4.46
N SER A 190 10.86 12.59 5.39
CA SER A 190 12.32 12.41 5.33
C SER A 190 12.72 11.34 4.30
N PRO A 191 13.74 11.58 3.47
CA PRO A 191 14.30 10.55 2.58
C PRO A 191 14.81 9.31 3.32
N LEU A 192 15.26 9.46 4.58
CA LEU A 192 15.71 8.36 5.42
C LEU A 192 14.54 7.64 6.11
N GLY A 193 13.30 8.20 6.08
CA GLY A 193 12.14 7.63 6.77
C GLY A 193 11.51 6.46 6.02
N ILE A 194 10.52 6.75 5.18
CA ILE A 194 9.68 5.71 4.53
C ILE A 194 9.98 5.50 3.06
N GLY A 195 11.22 5.80 2.66
CA GLY A 195 11.74 5.37 1.39
C GLY A 195 11.59 6.35 0.25
N VAL A 196 11.97 5.83 -0.93
CA VAL A 196 12.22 6.61 -2.15
C VAL A 196 11.01 6.66 -3.10
N ALA A 197 9.85 6.13 -2.69
CA ALA A 197 8.67 6.11 -3.54
C ALA A 197 8.26 7.53 -3.99
N LYS A 198 8.02 7.71 -5.30
CA LYS A 198 7.71 9.03 -5.88
C LYS A 198 6.49 9.67 -5.24
N PHE A 199 5.44 8.89 -4.98
CA PHE A 199 4.19 9.40 -4.40
C PHE A 199 4.35 9.96 -2.97
N ARG A 200 5.51 9.79 -2.33
CA ARG A 200 5.82 10.34 -1.00
C ARG A 200 6.64 11.62 -1.05
N ARG A 201 7.08 12.04 -2.23
CA ARG A 201 7.92 13.23 -2.41
C ARG A 201 7.10 14.34 -3.03
N ALA A 202 6.94 15.45 -2.32
CA ALA A 202 6.29 16.65 -2.84
C ALA A 202 6.95 17.09 -4.15
N GLY A 203 6.14 17.45 -5.13
CA GLY A 203 6.60 17.88 -6.45
C GLY A 203 7.18 16.78 -7.35
N ALA A 204 7.26 15.52 -6.89
CA ALA A 204 7.75 14.44 -7.74
C ALA A 204 6.70 14.03 -8.78
N GLU A 205 7.12 13.99 -10.05
CA GLU A 205 6.30 13.58 -11.18
C GLU A 205 7.05 12.59 -12.06
N GLY A 206 6.34 11.69 -12.74
CA GLY A 206 6.92 10.77 -13.71
C GLY A 206 6.65 9.30 -13.45
N TRP A 207 7.23 8.43 -14.29
CA TRP A 207 7.11 6.98 -14.20
C TRP A 207 7.58 6.47 -12.84
N ALA A 208 6.80 5.55 -12.26
CA ALA A 208 7.04 5.02 -10.93
C ALA A 208 6.82 3.50 -10.88
N ALA A 209 7.38 2.86 -9.85
CA ALA A 209 7.16 1.44 -9.61
C ALA A 209 5.78 1.15 -9.03
N THR A 210 5.21 2.08 -8.29
CA THR A 210 3.92 1.94 -7.61
C THR A 210 3.22 3.30 -7.50
N ALA A 211 1.90 3.26 -7.32
CA ALA A 211 1.05 4.42 -7.13
C ALA A 211 0.31 4.34 -5.80
N TRP A 212 0.08 5.48 -5.17
CA TRP A 212 -0.85 5.63 -4.06
C TRP A 212 -2.13 6.32 -4.56
N ASN A 213 -3.31 5.92 -4.05
CA ASN A 213 -4.60 6.33 -4.58
C ASN A 213 -4.66 6.10 -6.11
N GLY A 214 -4.38 4.85 -6.50
CA GLY A 214 -4.21 4.51 -7.91
C GLY A 214 -5.50 4.67 -8.71
N CYS A 215 -5.40 5.41 -9.81
CA CYS A 215 -6.44 5.67 -10.81
C CYS A 215 -6.04 4.90 -12.07
N TYR A 216 -6.80 3.87 -12.46
CA TYR A 216 -6.45 2.92 -13.51
C TYR A 216 -7.54 2.84 -14.57
N TRP A 217 -7.17 2.63 -15.83
CA TRP A 217 -8.10 2.23 -16.86
C TRP A 217 -8.75 0.89 -16.50
N ARG A 218 -10.06 0.78 -16.72
CA ARG A 218 -10.82 -0.46 -16.47
C ARG A 218 -10.24 -1.64 -17.22
N HIS A 219 -9.92 -1.49 -18.50
CA HIS A 219 -9.33 -2.57 -19.30
C HIS A 219 -7.99 -3.05 -18.75
N VAL A 220 -7.19 -2.15 -18.12
CA VAL A 220 -5.94 -2.54 -17.44
C VAL A 220 -6.25 -3.34 -16.19
N VAL A 221 -7.22 -2.91 -15.37
CA VAL A 221 -7.67 -3.66 -14.18
C VAL A 221 -8.15 -5.05 -14.56
N ASP A 222 -8.95 -5.17 -15.63
CA ASP A 222 -9.50 -6.43 -16.10
C ASP A 222 -8.41 -7.40 -16.61
N GLN A 223 -7.37 -6.89 -17.28
CA GLN A 223 -6.23 -7.69 -17.76
C GLN A 223 -5.29 -8.10 -16.62
N VAL A 224 -5.03 -7.24 -15.66
CA VAL A 224 -4.18 -7.53 -14.48
C VAL A 224 -4.87 -8.54 -13.57
N GLY A 225 -6.19 -8.52 -13.52
CA GLY A 225 -7.00 -9.34 -12.63
C GLY A 225 -7.04 -8.81 -11.19
N PRO A 226 -7.61 -9.58 -10.26
CA PRO A 226 -7.88 -9.12 -8.91
C PRO A 226 -6.60 -8.86 -8.10
N MET A 227 -6.70 -8.01 -7.09
CA MET A 227 -5.68 -7.89 -6.06
C MET A 227 -5.56 -9.18 -5.26
N ARG A 228 -4.35 -9.51 -4.84
CA ARG A 228 -4.06 -10.73 -4.07
C ARG A 228 -4.59 -10.60 -2.64
N GLU A 229 -5.54 -11.46 -2.27
CA GLU A 229 -6.16 -11.47 -0.95
C GLU A 229 -5.33 -12.22 0.11
N ASP A 230 -4.40 -13.04 -0.34
CA ASP A 230 -3.44 -13.74 0.50
C ASP A 230 -2.26 -12.86 0.95
N LEU A 231 -2.13 -11.66 0.38
CA LEU A 231 -1.18 -10.65 0.85
C LEU A 231 -1.91 -9.69 1.82
N PRO A 232 -1.64 -9.77 3.13
CA PRO A 232 -2.28 -8.88 4.10
C PRO A 232 -1.76 -7.43 4.00
N ARG A 233 -0.63 -7.24 3.29
CA ARG A 233 0.00 -5.95 2.99
C ARG A 233 0.79 -6.05 1.70
N ASN A 234 1.08 -4.90 1.06
CA ASN A 234 1.75 -4.75 -0.23
C ASN A 234 0.93 -5.30 -1.42
N GLU A 235 -0.36 -5.46 -1.27
CA GLU A 235 -1.28 -5.83 -2.35
C GLU A 235 -1.24 -4.82 -3.50
N ASP A 236 -0.99 -3.54 -3.18
CA ASP A 236 -0.82 -2.44 -4.13
C ASP A 236 0.50 -2.54 -4.91
N ASN A 237 1.61 -2.87 -4.23
CA ASN A 237 2.90 -3.08 -4.87
C ASN A 237 2.87 -4.29 -5.81
N ASP A 238 2.22 -5.40 -5.39
CA ASP A 238 2.00 -6.57 -6.24
C ASP A 238 1.16 -6.20 -7.47
N PHE A 239 0.03 -5.50 -7.26
CA PHE A 239 -0.85 -5.09 -8.35
C PHE A 239 -0.10 -4.20 -9.36
N ASN A 240 0.61 -3.18 -8.91
CA ASN A 240 1.40 -2.31 -9.78
C ASN A 240 2.55 -3.05 -10.48
N ALA A 241 3.15 -4.06 -9.86
CA ALA A 241 4.15 -4.90 -10.52
C ALA A 241 3.55 -5.71 -11.66
N ARG A 242 2.33 -6.26 -11.49
CA ARG A 242 1.59 -6.97 -12.53
C ARG A 242 1.14 -6.02 -13.66
N VAL A 243 0.70 -4.79 -13.34
CA VAL A 243 0.44 -3.74 -14.34
C VAL A 243 1.66 -3.54 -15.23
N ARG A 244 2.85 -3.37 -14.62
CA ARG A 244 4.10 -3.17 -15.36
C ARG A 244 4.55 -4.42 -16.14
N ALA A 245 4.30 -5.60 -15.62
CA ALA A 245 4.62 -6.87 -16.32
C ALA A 245 3.79 -7.05 -17.61
N LEU A 246 2.61 -6.45 -17.68
CA LEU A 246 1.78 -6.41 -18.90
C LEU A 246 2.19 -5.29 -19.87
N GLY A 247 3.27 -4.55 -19.61
CA GLY A 247 3.76 -3.47 -20.45
C GLY A 247 3.13 -2.10 -20.17
N TYR A 248 2.18 -1.99 -19.24
CA TYR A 248 1.59 -0.72 -18.87
C TYR A 248 2.51 0.09 -17.96
N GLY A 249 2.58 1.40 -18.17
CA GLY A 249 3.28 2.30 -17.26
C GLY A 249 2.42 2.70 -16.06
N VAL A 250 3.08 2.98 -14.93
CA VAL A 250 2.46 3.64 -13.77
C VAL A 250 3.08 5.02 -13.61
N TRP A 251 2.25 6.05 -13.57
CA TRP A 251 2.68 7.45 -13.45
C TRP A 251 2.31 8.01 -12.09
N VAL A 252 3.12 8.87 -11.52
CA VAL A 252 2.76 9.69 -10.36
C VAL A 252 2.68 11.13 -10.83
N THR A 253 1.57 11.81 -10.52
CA THR A 253 1.40 13.24 -10.82
C THR A 253 1.54 14.09 -9.58
N SER A 254 2.36 15.14 -9.67
CA SER A 254 2.57 16.11 -8.58
C SER A 254 1.40 17.08 -8.41
N ALA A 255 0.57 17.25 -9.45
CA ALA A 255 -0.59 18.13 -9.44
C ALA A 255 -1.74 17.61 -8.56
N ALA A 256 -1.88 16.28 -8.39
CA ALA A 256 -2.83 15.66 -7.48
C ALA A 256 -2.16 15.28 -6.16
N HIS A 257 -2.74 15.70 -5.04
CA HIS A 257 -2.31 15.26 -3.71
C HIS A 257 -3.49 15.08 -2.76
N ALA A 258 -3.33 14.19 -1.80
CA ALA A 258 -4.30 14.00 -0.73
C ALA A 258 -3.59 13.92 0.61
N TYR A 259 -4.28 14.36 1.66
CA TYR A 259 -3.76 14.36 3.01
C TYR A 259 -4.21 13.10 3.72
N TYR A 260 -3.26 12.31 4.21
CA TYR A 260 -3.57 11.13 5.01
C TYR A 260 -3.07 11.28 6.45
N ARG A 261 -3.75 10.58 7.35
CA ARG A 261 -3.41 10.56 8.77
C ARG A 261 -2.45 9.40 9.05
N PRO A 262 -1.15 9.66 9.33
CA PRO A 262 -0.22 8.60 9.76
C PRO A 262 -0.58 8.14 11.18
N ARG A 263 0.08 7.10 11.68
CA ARG A 263 0.00 6.73 13.09
C ARG A 263 0.57 7.86 13.95
N GLU A 264 0.04 8.02 15.16
CA GLU A 264 0.37 9.17 16.02
C GLU A 264 1.10 8.78 17.31
N THR A 265 1.31 7.45 17.51
CA THR A 265 2.09 6.90 18.64
C THR A 265 3.19 5.99 18.16
N LEU A 266 4.30 5.87 18.94
CA LEU A 266 5.38 4.94 18.63
C LEU A 266 4.91 3.48 18.63
N GLY A 267 3.97 3.11 19.52
CA GLY A 267 3.44 1.76 19.59
C GLY A 267 2.63 1.37 18.34
N ASP A 268 1.79 2.28 17.82
CA ASP A 268 1.04 2.06 16.59
C ASP A 268 1.95 2.04 15.37
N LEU A 269 2.95 2.92 15.36
CA LEU A 269 3.99 2.97 14.33
C LEU A 269 4.75 1.65 14.28
N TRP A 270 5.20 1.14 15.43
CA TRP A 270 5.86 -0.16 15.55
C TRP A 270 5.00 -1.28 14.98
N ARG A 271 3.72 -1.38 15.42
CA ARG A 271 2.80 -2.42 14.93
C ARG A 271 2.61 -2.35 13.42
N GLN A 272 2.45 -1.14 12.87
CA GLN A 272 2.29 -0.93 11.45
C GLN A 272 3.52 -1.37 10.66
N TYR A 273 4.72 -0.91 11.06
CA TYR A 273 5.94 -1.17 10.29
C TYR A 273 6.45 -2.60 10.46
N ARG A 274 6.25 -3.21 11.63
CA ARG A 274 6.47 -4.66 11.80
C ARG A 274 5.58 -5.47 10.85
N GLY A 275 4.29 -5.12 10.75
CA GLY A 275 3.38 -5.76 9.80
C GLY A 275 3.75 -5.51 8.33
N ASN A 276 4.25 -4.32 7.99
CA ASN A 276 4.77 -4.02 6.65
C ASN A 276 5.97 -4.91 6.33
N GLY A 277 6.91 -5.08 7.27
CA GLY A 277 8.05 -5.97 7.09
C GLY A 277 7.65 -7.43 6.88
N GLN A 278 6.69 -7.94 7.66
CA GLN A 278 6.14 -9.29 7.45
C GLN A 278 5.53 -9.42 6.04
N GLY A 279 4.82 -8.39 5.56
CA GLY A 279 4.30 -8.32 4.20
C GLY A 279 5.38 -8.39 3.13
N ILE A 280 6.54 -7.73 3.34
CA ILE A 280 7.69 -7.81 2.40
C ILE A 280 8.20 -9.25 2.30
N ALA A 281 8.31 -9.97 3.40
CA ALA A 281 8.73 -11.36 3.37
C ALA A 281 7.77 -12.23 2.54
N MET A 282 6.46 -12.03 2.67
CA MET A 282 5.46 -12.73 1.86
C MET A 282 5.57 -12.33 0.38
N THR A 283 5.66 -11.04 0.09
CA THR A 283 5.77 -10.53 -1.28
C THR A 283 7.04 -11.04 -1.97
N LEU A 284 8.15 -11.19 -1.24
CA LEU A 284 9.40 -11.74 -1.79
C LEU A 284 9.21 -13.14 -2.38
N PHE A 285 8.41 -13.99 -1.72
CA PHE A 285 8.17 -15.35 -2.19
C PHE A 285 7.12 -15.43 -3.30
N GLU A 286 6.20 -14.49 -3.33
CA GLU A 286 5.03 -14.54 -4.21
C GLU A 286 5.22 -13.71 -5.48
N ASN A 287 5.82 -12.52 -5.37
CA ASN A 287 6.10 -11.63 -6.49
C ASN A 287 7.32 -10.75 -6.20
N PRO A 288 8.55 -11.28 -6.32
CA PRO A 288 9.77 -10.51 -6.04
C PRO A 288 9.93 -9.28 -6.93
N ALA A 289 9.30 -9.23 -8.13
CA ALA A 289 9.33 -8.07 -9.02
C ALA A 289 8.58 -6.83 -8.47
N ALA A 290 7.77 -7.03 -7.43
CA ALA A 290 7.10 -5.95 -6.69
C ALA A 290 8.03 -5.22 -5.73
N LEU A 291 9.24 -5.76 -5.47
CA LEU A 291 10.17 -5.25 -4.47
C LEU A 291 11.43 -4.64 -5.11
N GLY A 292 11.88 -3.53 -4.53
CA GLY A 292 13.18 -2.94 -4.84
C GLY A 292 14.21 -3.22 -3.73
N PRO A 293 15.52 -3.01 -3.99
CA PRO A 293 16.60 -3.27 -3.02
C PRO A 293 16.43 -2.53 -1.69
N HIS A 294 15.86 -1.33 -1.73
CA HIS A 294 15.62 -0.49 -0.55
C HIS A 294 14.68 -1.13 0.50
N HIS A 295 13.81 -2.07 0.11
CA HIS A 295 12.94 -2.79 1.03
C HIS A 295 13.74 -3.70 1.99
N PHE A 296 14.95 -4.09 1.62
CA PHE A 296 15.79 -4.98 2.42
C PHE A 296 16.79 -4.25 3.31
N ALA A 297 16.99 -2.94 3.14
CA ALA A 297 17.92 -2.16 3.97
C ALA A 297 17.64 -2.27 5.48
N PRO A 298 16.37 -2.18 5.95
CA PRO A 298 16.07 -2.37 7.37
C PRO A 298 16.33 -3.79 7.87
N LEU A 299 16.11 -4.82 7.06
CA LEU A 299 16.44 -6.20 7.38
C LEU A 299 17.95 -6.38 7.57
N ILE A 300 18.75 -5.84 6.62
CA ILE A 300 20.22 -5.89 6.69
C ILE A 300 20.69 -5.20 7.96
N LEU A 301 20.18 -4.01 8.28
CA LEU A 301 20.53 -3.27 9.50
C LEU A 301 20.26 -4.12 10.75
N VAL A 302 19.03 -4.62 10.91
CA VAL A 302 18.63 -5.39 12.10
C VAL A 302 19.41 -6.68 12.22
N SER A 303 19.60 -7.43 11.12
CA SER A 303 20.35 -8.68 11.12
C SER A 303 21.82 -8.45 11.45
N THR A 304 22.45 -7.39 10.89
CA THR A 304 23.84 -7.06 11.20
C THR A 304 24.01 -6.65 12.67
N LEU A 305 23.12 -5.78 13.19
CA LEU A 305 23.15 -5.39 14.60
C LEU A 305 23.00 -6.60 15.53
N ALA A 306 22.05 -7.49 15.25
CA ALA A 306 21.83 -8.70 16.05
C ALA A 306 23.05 -9.65 16.00
N THR A 307 23.64 -9.86 14.83
CA THR A 307 24.83 -10.71 14.67
C THR A 307 26.03 -10.14 15.41
N LEU A 308 26.33 -8.84 15.24
CA LEU A 308 27.44 -8.20 15.92
C LEU A 308 27.25 -8.18 17.44
N ALA A 309 26.02 -7.93 17.93
CA ALA A 309 25.69 -7.98 19.34
C ALA A 309 25.88 -9.39 19.95
N ALA A 310 25.54 -10.44 19.21
CA ALA A 310 25.73 -11.81 19.63
C ALA A 310 27.23 -12.21 19.70
N LEU A 311 28.07 -11.69 18.80
CA LEU A 311 29.50 -11.98 18.73
C LEU A 311 30.35 -11.07 19.62
N ALA A 312 29.90 -9.90 20.00
CA ALA A 312 30.63 -8.90 20.76
C ALA A 312 31.18 -9.42 22.11
N PRO A 313 30.50 -10.29 22.88
CA PRO A 313 31.03 -10.80 24.13
C PRO A 313 32.28 -11.68 23.99
N THR A 314 32.46 -12.32 22.83
CA THR A 314 33.56 -13.27 22.59
C THR A 314 34.58 -12.77 21.58
N TRP A 315 34.27 -11.72 20.82
CA TRP A 315 35.12 -11.21 19.76
C TRP A 315 35.19 -9.67 19.78
N SER A 316 36.32 -9.13 20.21
CA SER A 316 36.54 -7.69 20.36
C SER A 316 36.35 -6.91 19.06
N ALA A 317 36.73 -7.47 17.91
CA ALA A 317 36.48 -6.84 16.61
C ALA A 317 35.00 -6.68 16.32
N ALA A 318 34.15 -7.63 16.72
CA ALA A 318 32.70 -7.52 16.59
C ALA A 318 32.13 -6.42 17.51
N ALA A 319 32.68 -6.26 18.72
CA ALA A 319 32.31 -5.18 19.63
C ALA A 319 32.63 -3.80 19.03
N TRP A 320 33.83 -3.63 18.46
CA TRP A 320 34.21 -2.40 17.78
C TRP A 320 33.37 -2.14 16.53
N ALA A 321 33.08 -3.18 15.73
CA ALA A 321 32.21 -3.07 14.57
C ALA A 321 30.78 -2.65 14.96
N LEU A 322 30.24 -3.21 16.04
CA LEU A 322 28.92 -2.84 16.59
C LEU A 322 28.92 -1.36 17.02
N ALA A 323 29.92 -0.95 17.80
CA ALA A 323 30.04 0.44 18.24
C ALA A 323 30.14 1.42 17.06
N SER A 324 30.95 1.07 16.06
CA SER A 324 31.11 1.87 14.84
C SER A 324 29.81 1.96 14.03
N LEU A 325 29.11 0.84 13.86
CA LEU A 325 27.81 0.81 13.16
C LEU A 325 26.77 1.65 13.89
N LEU A 326 26.67 1.55 15.21
CA LEU A 326 25.74 2.35 16.01
C LEU A 326 26.10 3.84 15.94
N ALA A 327 27.38 4.21 15.96
CA ALA A 327 27.82 5.59 15.82
C ALA A 327 27.48 6.16 14.44
N VAL A 328 27.77 5.43 13.35
CA VAL A 328 27.43 5.84 11.98
C VAL A 328 25.91 5.94 11.80
N TYR A 329 25.18 4.98 12.30
CA TYR A 329 23.70 5.00 12.23
C TYR A 329 23.13 6.16 13.04
N GLY A 330 23.61 6.40 14.24
CA GLY A 330 23.24 7.55 15.08
C GLY A 330 23.52 8.88 14.37
N ALA A 331 24.73 9.02 13.79
CA ALA A 331 25.08 10.21 13.00
C ALA A 331 24.13 10.40 11.80
N ALA A 332 23.78 9.33 11.09
CA ALA A 332 22.83 9.39 9.97
C ALA A 332 21.42 9.85 10.44
N LEU A 333 20.95 9.38 11.61
CA LEU A 333 19.69 9.83 12.19
C LEU A 333 19.74 11.32 12.57
N LEU A 334 20.85 11.80 13.13
CA LEU A 334 21.04 13.22 13.47
C LEU A 334 21.11 14.10 12.22
N VAL A 335 21.81 13.66 11.18
CA VAL A 335 21.86 14.35 9.88
C VAL A 335 20.47 14.41 9.25
N ALA A 336 19.72 13.30 9.25
CA ALA A 336 18.35 13.29 8.74
C ALA A 336 17.43 14.24 9.52
N THR A 337 17.63 14.32 10.82
CA THR A 337 16.90 15.24 11.70
C THR A 337 17.23 16.68 11.37
N TRP A 338 18.51 17.00 11.22
CA TRP A 338 18.98 18.32 10.83
C TRP A 338 18.44 18.73 9.44
N LEU A 339 18.52 17.83 8.45
CA LEU A 339 17.98 18.07 7.11
C LEU A 339 16.45 18.27 7.12
N ALA A 340 15.72 17.55 7.98
CA ALA A 340 14.28 17.75 8.13
C ALA A 340 13.95 19.15 8.65
N ALA A 341 14.76 19.70 9.55
CA ALA A 341 14.60 21.06 10.05
C ALA A 341 14.74 22.13 8.95
N TRP A 342 15.62 21.91 7.98
CA TRP A 342 15.93 22.87 6.91
C TRP A 342 15.02 22.75 5.67
N ARG A 343 14.37 21.60 5.47
CA ARG A 343 13.52 21.34 4.29
C ARG A 343 12.08 21.79 4.42
N CYS A 344 11.71 22.40 5.52
CA CYS A 344 10.34 22.86 5.76
C CYS A 344 10.05 24.17 5.04
N ASP A 345 10.07 24.17 3.70
CA ASP A 345 9.85 25.36 2.88
C ASP A 345 8.36 25.68 2.62
N GLY A 346 7.44 24.77 2.95
CA GLY A 346 5.99 24.97 2.83
C GLY A 346 5.34 25.47 4.13
N VAL A 347 4.37 26.39 4.03
CA VAL A 347 3.64 26.92 5.21
C VAL A 347 2.92 25.81 5.97
N GLU A 348 2.32 24.82 5.26
CA GLU A 348 1.64 23.67 5.86
C GLU A 348 2.62 22.64 6.45
N GLU A 349 3.83 22.54 5.91
CA GLU A 349 4.89 21.65 6.37
C GLU A 349 5.62 22.21 7.59
N ARG A 350 5.72 23.53 7.72
CA ARG A 350 6.32 24.23 8.88
C ARG A 350 5.61 23.95 10.20
N GLU A 351 4.29 23.77 10.20
CA GLU A 351 3.55 23.41 11.42
C GLU A 351 3.93 22.02 11.94
N SER A 352 4.28 21.09 11.02
CA SER A 352 4.62 19.70 11.37
C SER A 352 6.08 19.50 11.74
N ALA A 353 7.01 20.32 11.24
CA ALA A 353 8.44 20.18 11.43
C ALA A 353 9.06 21.38 12.17
N SER A 354 8.40 21.85 13.23
CA SER A 354 9.01 22.85 14.11
C SER A 354 10.25 22.26 14.80
N TRP A 355 11.22 23.11 15.17
CA TRP A 355 12.40 22.71 15.95
C TRP A 355 12.04 21.93 17.24
N LEU A 356 10.81 22.07 17.74
CA LEU A 356 10.27 21.29 18.86
C LEU A 356 10.12 19.80 18.54
N THR A 357 9.98 19.39 17.29
CA THR A 357 9.80 17.97 16.89
C THR A 357 11.12 17.23 16.73
N LEU A 358 12.22 17.96 16.58
CA LEU A 358 13.55 17.41 16.30
C LEU A 358 14.04 16.39 17.34
N PRO A 359 13.84 16.57 18.67
CA PRO A 359 14.31 15.60 19.64
C PRO A 359 13.68 14.21 19.52
N ALA A 360 12.43 14.11 19.03
CA ALA A 360 11.74 12.84 18.89
C ALA A 360 12.02 12.15 17.53
N LEU A 361 12.49 12.87 16.53
CA LEU A 361 12.65 12.34 15.17
C LEU A 361 13.66 11.18 15.07
N PRO A 362 14.82 11.18 15.72
CA PRO A 362 15.73 10.02 15.73
C PRO A 362 15.08 8.74 16.26
N ALA A 363 14.31 8.86 17.35
CA ALA A 363 13.60 7.72 17.96
C ALA A 363 12.50 7.20 17.02
N VAL A 364 11.79 8.08 16.33
CA VAL A 364 10.77 7.70 15.34
C VAL A 364 11.41 7.00 14.15
N LEU A 365 12.49 7.54 13.58
CA LEU A 365 13.21 6.92 12.45
C LEU A 365 13.78 5.54 12.85
N ALA A 366 14.38 5.44 14.04
CA ALA A 366 14.86 4.17 14.56
C ALA A 366 13.71 3.15 14.73
N THR A 367 12.56 3.59 15.26
CA THR A 367 11.36 2.74 15.38
C THR A 367 10.91 2.20 14.01
N LEU A 368 10.86 3.05 12.99
CA LEU A 368 10.51 2.65 11.63
C LEU A 368 11.45 1.56 11.09
N HIS A 369 12.76 1.80 11.16
CA HIS A 369 13.75 0.89 10.60
C HIS A 369 13.79 -0.44 11.35
N VAL A 370 13.82 -0.38 12.70
CA VAL A 370 13.91 -1.60 13.52
C VAL A 370 12.63 -2.42 13.42
N ALA A 371 11.45 -1.79 13.52
CA ALA A 371 10.18 -2.50 13.40
C ALA A 371 10.02 -3.17 12.03
N TYR A 372 10.39 -2.48 10.95
CA TYR A 372 10.29 -3.02 9.59
C TYR A 372 11.28 -4.17 9.37
N GLY A 373 12.56 -4.00 9.74
CA GLY A 373 13.58 -5.03 9.61
C GLY A 373 13.26 -6.27 10.44
N PHE A 374 12.82 -6.07 11.69
CA PHE A 374 12.39 -7.14 12.60
C PHE A 374 11.17 -7.89 12.03
N GLY A 375 10.17 -7.18 11.54
CA GLY A 375 8.99 -7.79 10.90
C GLY A 375 9.36 -8.61 9.65
N THR A 376 10.32 -8.12 8.83
CA THR A 376 10.79 -8.86 7.67
C THR A 376 11.50 -10.15 8.09
N LEU A 377 12.36 -10.08 9.12
CA LEU A 377 13.04 -11.26 9.67
C LEU A 377 12.04 -12.29 10.23
N GLU A 378 11.06 -11.85 11.01
CA GLU A 378 9.97 -12.72 11.51
C GLU A 378 9.20 -13.39 10.37
N GLY A 379 8.83 -12.61 9.34
CA GLY A 379 8.13 -13.13 8.18
C GLY A 379 8.93 -14.20 7.45
N LEU A 380 10.22 -13.98 7.22
CA LEU A 380 11.12 -14.96 6.58
C LEU A 380 11.25 -16.24 7.41
N LEU A 381 11.46 -16.13 8.74
CA LEU A 381 11.54 -17.27 9.64
C LEU A 381 10.21 -18.03 9.75
N GLY A 382 9.08 -17.33 9.77
CA GLY A 382 7.74 -17.91 9.80
C GLY A 382 7.43 -18.72 8.54
N LEU A 383 7.73 -18.16 7.37
CA LEU A 383 7.54 -18.82 6.07
C LEU A 383 8.50 -20.00 5.89
N GLY A 384 9.75 -19.88 6.36
CA GLY A 384 10.70 -20.98 6.37
C GLY A 384 10.19 -22.16 7.21
N ARG A 385 9.66 -21.92 8.40
CA ARG A 385 9.06 -22.95 9.26
C ARG A 385 7.81 -23.58 8.64
N ALA A 386 6.94 -22.79 8.01
CA ALA A 386 5.74 -23.29 7.35
C ALA A 386 6.08 -24.19 6.15
N ARG A 387 7.08 -23.81 5.33
CA ARG A 387 7.59 -24.66 4.24
C ARG A 387 8.26 -25.93 4.76
N ALA A 388 9.10 -25.83 5.77
CA ALA A 388 9.73 -27.00 6.37
C ALA A 388 8.70 -28.00 6.90
N ARG A 389 7.62 -27.54 7.54
CA ARG A 389 6.51 -28.39 8.01
C ARG A 389 5.76 -29.09 6.86
N ARG A 390 5.64 -28.45 5.69
CA ARG A 390 5.01 -29.05 4.51
C ARG A 390 5.88 -30.10 3.83
N LEU A 391 7.22 -29.97 3.94
CA LEU A 391 8.19 -30.89 3.35
C LEU A 391 8.49 -32.10 4.26
N LEU A 392 8.22 -32.02 5.56
CA LEU A 392 8.33 -33.16 6.47
C LEU A 392 7.08 -34.04 6.30
N PRO A 393 7.23 -35.32 5.86
CA PRO A 393 6.08 -36.23 5.77
C PRO A 393 5.48 -36.38 7.15
N GLY A 394 4.17 -36.19 7.25
CA GLY A 394 3.42 -36.14 8.48
C GLY A 394 3.68 -37.34 9.41
N ARG A 395 4.39 -37.13 10.48
CA ARG A 395 4.25 -37.94 11.70
C ARG A 395 2.95 -37.47 12.38
N GLY A 396 1.82 -38.02 11.95
CA GLY A 396 0.57 -37.67 12.63
C GLY A 396 -0.72 -38.03 11.89
N ALA A 397 -0.71 -39.10 11.10
CA ALA A 397 -1.96 -39.72 10.65
C ALA A 397 -1.89 -41.22 10.96
N VAL A 398 -1.77 -41.56 12.26
CA VAL A 398 -2.01 -42.91 12.73
C VAL A 398 -3.40 -42.92 13.35
N ARG A 399 -4.32 -43.48 12.58
CA ARG A 399 -5.50 -44.26 12.96
C ARG A 399 -6.41 -43.79 14.12
N THR A 400 -7.59 -43.37 13.75
CA THR A 400 -8.80 -43.97 14.33
C THR A 400 -9.69 -44.49 13.21
N ARG A 401 -9.40 -45.71 12.81
CA ARG A 401 -10.33 -46.59 12.09
C ARG A 401 -10.42 -47.82 12.98
N VAL A 402 -11.39 -47.88 13.84
CA VAL A 402 -12.07 -49.05 14.43
C VAL A 402 -13.26 -48.47 15.18
N GLU A 403 -14.40 -48.80 14.70
CA GLU A 403 -15.61 -49.38 15.28
C GLU A 403 -16.85 -48.74 14.67
N GLU A 404 -17.23 -49.22 13.51
CA GLU A 404 -18.64 -49.38 13.12
C GLU A 404 -18.79 -50.82 12.65
N SER A 405 -19.09 -51.69 13.60
CA SER A 405 -19.83 -52.94 13.35
C SER A 405 -20.26 -53.53 14.70
N ARG A 406 -21.42 -53.11 15.15
CA ARG A 406 -22.43 -54.02 15.79
C ARG A 406 -23.75 -53.27 15.99
#